data_b906e1a34e97124232b8ff67be79c86d
#
_entry.id   b906e1a34e97124232b8ff67be79c86d
#
_cell.length_a   1.000
_cell.length_b   1.000
_cell.length_c   1.000
_cell.angle_alpha   90.00
_cell.angle_beta   90.00
_cell.angle_gamma   90.00
#
_symmetry.space_group_name_H-M   'P 1'
#
loop_
_entity.id
_entity.type
_entity.pdbx_description
1 polymer ?
#
loop_
_entity_poly.entity_id
_entity_poly.type
_entity_poly.pdbx_seq_one_letter_code
_entity_poly.pdbx_strand_id
1 'polypeptide(L)'
;MKKEGKILVVDDNAGIRSTLKILLPMHFAEVELLPSPVTLVSTVEKFRPDAVLLDMNFNADINTGNEGLYWLGELKSRFPELKVVLFTAYADVQLAVEGMKRGAYDFIPKPWDNDRLISTLRSACQASR
;
A
#
# COMPACT_ATOMS: atom_id res chain seq x y z
N MET A 1 1.90 25.19 -4.78
CA MET A 1 2.48 24.04 -5.47
C MET A 1 1.43 22.99 -5.80
N LYS A 2 1.54 22.44 -6.98
CA LYS A 2 0.59 21.42 -7.44
C LYS A 2 0.92 20.07 -6.81
N LYS A 3 -0.04 19.45 -6.17
CA LYS A 3 0.13 18.10 -5.65
C LYS A 3 0.10 17.11 -6.79
N GLU A 4 0.94 16.08 -6.69
CA GLU A 4 1.02 15.03 -7.70
C GLU A 4 0.96 13.66 -7.03
N GLY A 5 0.62 12.65 -7.81
CA GLY A 5 0.60 11.28 -7.35
C GLY A 5 -0.77 10.78 -6.99
N LYS A 6 -1.03 9.55 -7.39
CA LYS A 6 -2.28 8.84 -7.10
C LYS A 6 -1.93 7.66 -6.21
N ILE A 7 -2.52 7.60 -5.03
CA ILE A 7 -2.25 6.57 -4.03
C ILE A 7 -3.49 5.72 -3.82
N LEU A 8 -3.33 4.42 -3.88
CA LEU A 8 -4.37 3.47 -3.49
C LEU A 8 -3.95 2.80 -2.18
N VAL A 9 -4.82 2.88 -1.18
CA VAL A 9 -4.57 2.26 0.12
C VAL A 9 -5.52 1.07 0.29
N VAL A 10 -4.99 -0.08 0.70
CA VAL A 10 -5.80 -1.26 1.00
C VAL A 10 -5.51 -1.66 2.43
N ASP A 11 -6.47 -1.45 3.33
CA ASP A 11 -6.32 -1.74 4.75
C ASP A 11 -7.70 -1.97 5.35
N ASP A 12 -7.88 -3.07 6.09
CA ASP A 12 -9.17 -3.41 6.66
C ASP A 12 -9.49 -2.67 7.98
N ASN A 13 -8.52 -1.95 8.53
CA ASN A 13 -8.72 -1.19 9.77
C ASN A 13 -9.36 0.16 9.46
N ALA A 14 -10.57 0.38 9.96
CA ALA A 14 -11.31 1.62 9.69
C ALA A 14 -10.62 2.85 10.26
N GLY A 15 -9.98 2.74 11.41
CA GLY A 15 -9.25 3.86 12.03
C GLY A 15 -8.05 4.27 11.19
N ILE A 16 -7.33 3.30 10.65
CA ILE A 16 -6.19 3.58 9.77
C ILE A 16 -6.68 4.26 8.48
N ARG A 17 -7.75 3.72 7.87
CA ARG A 17 -8.31 4.35 6.67
C ARG A 17 -8.75 5.79 6.92
N SER A 18 -9.43 6.04 8.05
CA SER A 18 -9.86 7.40 8.40
C SER A 18 -8.69 8.36 8.56
N THR A 19 -7.63 7.91 9.22
CA THR A 19 -6.43 8.72 9.42
C THR A 19 -5.75 9.03 8.09
N LEU A 20 -5.59 8.03 7.24
CA LEU A 20 -4.93 8.22 5.95
C LEU A 20 -5.78 9.02 4.97
N LYS A 21 -7.12 8.93 5.09
CA LYS A 21 -8.03 9.74 4.28
C LYS A 21 -7.83 11.25 4.54
N ILE A 22 -7.40 11.59 5.74
CA ILE A 22 -7.12 12.99 6.10
C ILE A 22 -5.67 13.34 5.72
N LEU A 23 -4.74 12.48 6.07
CA LEU A 23 -3.31 12.77 5.91
C LEU A 23 -2.85 12.79 4.45
N LEU A 24 -3.19 11.75 3.70
CA LEU A 24 -2.62 11.58 2.36
C LEU A 24 -3.06 12.63 1.34
N PRO A 25 -4.33 13.09 1.33
CA PRO A 25 -4.71 14.15 0.38
C PRO A 25 -4.02 15.49 0.60
N MET A 26 -3.39 15.67 1.76
CA MET A 26 -2.58 16.86 1.99
C MET A 26 -1.29 16.85 1.16
N HIS A 27 -0.87 15.69 0.70
CA HIS A 27 0.42 15.51 0.02
C HIS A 27 0.29 14.94 -1.39
N PHE A 28 -0.83 14.30 -1.72
CA PHE A 28 -1.01 13.64 -3.02
C PHE A 28 -2.28 14.12 -3.70
N ALA A 29 -2.28 14.05 -5.04
CA ALA A 29 -3.37 14.60 -5.85
C ALA A 29 -4.66 13.82 -5.68
N GLU A 30 -4.58 12.49 -5.65
CA GLU A 30 -5.76 11.63 -5.51
C GLU A 30 -5.43 10.46 -4.60
N VAL A 31 -6.38 10.11 -3.74
CA VAL A 31 -6.24 9.00 -2.80
C VAL A 31 -7.52 8.19 -2.81
N GLU A 32 -7.40 6.89 -3.03
CA GLU A 32 -8.50 5.94 -2.95
C GLU A 32 -8.19 4.95 -1.84
N LEU A 33 -9.20 4.57 -1.05
CA LEU A 33 -9.01 3.66 0.07
C LEU A 33 -10.00 2.50 -0.04
N LEU A 34 -9.48 1.28 0.08
CA LEU A 34 -10.28 0.05 0.03
C LEU A 34 -10.21 -0.66 1.37
N PRO A 35 -11.36 -1.16 1.89
CA PRO A 35 -11.36 -1.90 3.15
C PRO A 35 -10.94 -3.35 2.99
N SER A 36 -10.86 -3.85 1.75
CA SER A 36 -10.46 -5.23 1.49
C SER A 36 -9.85 -5.34 0.09
N PRO A 37 -9.11 -6.42 -0.19
CA PRO A 37 -8.52 -6.59 -1.52
C PRO A 37 -9.46 -7.18 -2.57
N VAL A 38 -10.73 -7.39 -2.24
CA VAL A 38 -11.67 -8.05 -3.14
C VAL A 38 -11.76 -7.34 -4.50
N THR A 39 -11.79 -6.01 -4.50
CA THR A 39 -11.87 -5.23 -5.74
C THR A 39 -10.53 -4.61 -6.13
N LEU A 40 -9.44 -5.10 -5.56
CA LEU A 40 -8.13 -4.47 -5.73
C LEU A 40 -7.69 -4.39 -7.19
N VAL A 41 -7.75 -5.52 -7.91
CA VAL A 41 -7.31 -5.55 -9.30
C VAL A 41 -8.14 -4.63 -10.17
N SER A 42 -9.47 -4.68 -10.05
CA SER A 42 -10.34 -3.81 -10.85
C SER A 42 -10.16 -2.34 -10.50
N THR A 43 -9.88 -2.04 -9.24
CA THR A 43 -9.63 -0.66 -8.82
C THR A 43 -8.32 -0.15 -9.41
N VAL A 44 -7.26 -0.98 -9.41
CA VAL A 44 -6.00 -0.59 -10.03
C VAL A 44 -6.19 -0.31 -11.52
N GLU A 45 -6.96 -1.14 -12.21
CA GLU A 45 -7.23 -0.96 -13.63
C GLU A 45 -7.94 0.38 -13.92
N LYS A 46 -8.88 0.76 -13.07
CA LYS A 46 -9.68 1.98 -13.26
C LYS A 46 -9.00 3.23 -12.74
N PHE A 47 -8.50 3.16 -11.51
CA PHE A 47 -7.90 4.31 -10.84
C PHE A 47 -6.49 4.60 -11.34
N ARG A 48 -5.75 3.57 -11.73
CA ARG A 48 -4.37 3.65 -12.19
C ARG A 48 -3.48 4.40 -11.20
N PRO A 49 -3.32 3.88 -9.98
CA PRO A 49 -2.48 4.54 -8.99
C PRO A 49 -1.01 4.51 -9.38
N ASP A 50 -0.26 5.49 -8.92
CA ASP A 50 1.20 5.48 -9.05
C ASP A 50 1.81 4.53 -8.02
N ALA A 51 1.18 4.40 -6.86
CA ALA A 51 1.64 3.51 -5.81
C ALA A 51 0.46 2.93 -5.04
N VAL A 52 0.64 1.73 -4.54
CA VAL A 52 -0.33 1.05 -3.68
C VAL A 52 0.30 0.85 -2.31
N LEU A 53 -0.40 1.26 -1.25
CA LEU A 53 -0.04 0.93 0.12
C LEU A 53 -0.88 -0.27 0.52
N LEU A 54 -0.25 -1.41 0.65
CA LEU A 54 -0.92 -2.71 0.82
C LEU A 54 -0.71 -3.26 2.22
N ASP A 55 -1.81 -3.35 2.99
CA ASP A 55 -1.79 -4.00 4.29
C ASP A 55 -1.43 -5.48 4.11
N MET A 56 -0.54 -5.98 4.96
CA MET A 56 -0.13 -7.38 4.91
C MET A 56 -0.98 -8.27 5.80
N ASN A 57 -1.86 -7.70 6.61
CA ASN A 57 -2.62 -8.42 7.62
C ASN A 57 -4.11 -8.16 7.49
N PHE A 58 -4.74 -8.75 6.46
CA PHE A 58 -6.15 -8.52 6.17
C PHE A 58 -7.11 -9.26 7.08
N ASN A 59 -6.68 -10.27 7.75
CA ASN A 59 -7.58 -11.09 8.55
C ASN A 59 -6.99 -11.24 9.94
N ALA A 60 -7.45 -10.42 10.87
CA ALA A 60 -6.91 -10.38 12.23
C ALA A 60 -7.03 -11.72 12.93
N ASP A 61 -8.04 -12.54 12.57
CA ASP A 61 -8.29 -13.83 13.20
C ASP A 61 -7.40 -14.95 12.66
N ILE A 62 -6.90 -14.78 11.43
CA ILE A 62 -6.03 -15.77 10.79
C ILE A 62 -4.83 -15.01 10.19
N ASN A 63 -4.00 -14.51 11.08
CA ASN A 63 -2.91 -13.65 10.66
C ASN A 63 -1.67 -14.47 10.26
N THR A 64 -1.72 -15.05 9.07
CA THR A 64 -0.59 -15.79 8.52
C THR A 64 0.28 -14.93 7.60
N GLY A 65 -0.21 -13.76 7.21
CA GLY A 65 0.47 -12.89 6.26
C GLY A 65 0.41 -13.36 4.82
N ASN A 66 -0.08 -14.57 4.59
CA ASN A 66 -0.11 -15.15 3.24
C ASN A 66 -1.02 -14.37 2.30
N GLU A 67 -2.08 -13.78 2.83
CA GLU A 67 -3.01 -13.00 2.01
C GLU A 67 -2.35 -11.76 1.41
N GLY A 68 -1.58 -11.03 2.22
CA GLY A 68 -0.85 -9.87 1.71
C GLY A 68 0.16 -10.25 0.64
N LEU A 69 0.90 -11.35 0.86
CA LEU A 69 1.85 -11.83 -0.15
C LEU A 69 1.15 -12.29 -1.42
N TYR A 70 -0.01 -12.94 -1.28
CA TYR A 70 -0.81 -13.34 -2.43
C TYR A 70 -1.19 -12.12 -3.29
N TRP A 71 -1.73 -11.07 -2.67
CA TRP A 71 -2.15 -9.89 -3.41
C TRP A 71 -0.98 -9.13 -4.00
N LEU A 72 0.16 -9.09 -3.30
CA LEU A 72 1.38 -8.54 -3.86
C LEU A 72 1.75 -9.28 -5.16
N GLY A 73 1.71 -10.60 -5.12
CA GLY A 73 2.01 -11.42 -6.30
C GLY A 73 1.05 -11.15 -7.45
N GLU A 74 -0.25 -11.06 -7.15
CA GLU A 74 -1.25 -10.76 -8.16
C GLU A 74 -1.00 -9.39 -8.82
N LEU A 75 -0.71 -8.37 -7.99
CA LEU A 75 -0.45 -7.04 -8.52
C LEU A 75 0.80 -7.00 -9.37
N LYS A 76 1.89 -7.63 -8.94
CA LYS A 76 3.13 -7.62 -9.69
C LYS A 76 3.03 -8.44 -10.98
N SER A 77 2.24 -9.50 -10.95
CA SER A 77 2.02 -10.33 -12.14
C SER A 77 1.22 -9.57 -13.22
N ARG A 78 0.18 -8.85 -12.79
CA ARG A 78 -0.71 -8.15 -13.72
C ARG A 78 -0.20 -6.75 -14.07
N PHE A 79 0.50 -6.10 -13.15
CA PHE A 79 0.99 -4.72 -13.32
C PHE A 79 2.45 -4.66 -12.90
N PRO A 80 3.38 -5.18 -13.73
CA PRO A 80 4.79 -5.30 -13.33
C PRO A 80 5.45 -3.98 -12.95
N GLU A 81 4.95 -2.86 -13.50
CA GLU A 81 5.52 -1.54 -13.23
C GLU A 81 4.93 -0.86 -12.00
N LEU A 82 3.87 -1.43 -11.44
CA LEU A 82 3.19 -0.85 -10.28
C LEU A 82 4.10 -0.90 -9.05
N LYS A 83 4.20 0.22 -8.34
CA LYS A 83 4.98 0.29 -7.11
C LYS A 83 4.08 -0.07 -5.93
N VAL A 84 4.42 -1.13 -5.24
CA VAL A 84 3.66 -1.60 -4.07
C VAL A 84 4.50 -1.38 -2.83
N VAL A 85 3.96 -0.62 -1.88
CA VAL A 85 4.58 -0.39 -0.57
C VAL A 85 3.80 -1.22 0.44
N LEU A 86 4.50 -2.03 1.20
CA LEU A 86 3.88 -2.92 2.18
C LEU A 86 3.64 -2.19 3.49
N PHE A 87 2.48 -2.43 4.09
CA PHE A 87 2.09 -1.81 5.35
C PHE A 87 1.93 -2.94 6.38
N THR A 88 2.84 -3.04 7.33
CA THR A 88 2.94 -4.23 8.18
C THR A 88 3.25 -3.88 9.62
N ALA A 89 2.76 -4.71 10.56
CA ALA A 89 3.07 -4.54 11.98
C ALA A 89 4.55 -4.85 12.25
N TYR A 90 5.13 -4.22 13.27
CA TYR A 90 6.52 -4.48 13.67
C TYR A 90 6.80 -5.95 13.93
N ALA A 91 5.82 -6.67 14.48
CA ALA A 91 5.98 -8.08 14.78
C ALA A 91 6.14 -8.94 13.51
N ASP A 92 5.81 -8.39 12.36
CA ASP A 92 5.76 -9.14 11.10
C ASP A 92 6.86 -8.71 10.12
N VAL A 93 8.02 -8.33 10.64
CA VAL A 93 9.15 -7.92 9.82
C VAL A 93 9.55 -9.00 8.79
N GLN A 94 9.37 -10.28 9.13
CA GLN A 94 9.68 -11.37 8.20
C GLN A 94 8.77 -11.32 6.96
N LEU A 95 7.51 -10.90 7.13
CA LEU A 95 6.62 -10.71 5.98
C LEU A 95 7.11 -9.59 5.08
N ALA A 96 7.61 -8.50 5.67
CA ALA A 96 8.16 -7.41 4.89
C ALA A 96 9.38 -7.87 4.08
N VAL A 97 10.27 -8.64 4.70
CA VAL A 97 11.44 -9.19 4.02
C VAL A 97 11.02 -10.07 2.85
N GLU A 98 10.05 -10.96 3.08
CA GLU A 98 9.55 -11.83 2.01
C GLU A 98 8.92 -11.02 0.88
N GLY A 99 8.14 -10.00 1.23
CA GLY A 99 7.51 -9.14 0.23
C GLY A 99 8.53 -8.37 -0.60
N MET A 100 9.61 -7.89 0.02
CA MET A 100 10.68 -7.23 -0.73
C MET A 100 11.34 -8.18 -1.72
N LYS A 101 11.54 -9.44 -1.34
CA LYS A 101 12.07 -10.46 -2.24
C LYS A 101 11.14 -10.73 -3.42
N ARG A 102 9.84 -10.52 -3.24
CA ARG A 102 8.82 -10.76 -4.27
C ARG A 102 8.52 -9.51 -5.10
N GLY A 103 9.27 -8.45 -4.93
CA GLY A 103 9.19 -7.29 -5.79
C GLY A 103 8.48 -6.06 -5.25
N ALA A 104 8.19 -6.03 -3.94
CA ALA A 104 7.66 -4.81 -3.33
C ALA A 104 8.69 -3.69 -3.44
N TYR A 105 8.20 -2.47 -3.56
CA TYR A 105 9.06 -1.29 -3.66
C TYR A 105 9.72 -0.97 -2.32
N ASP A 106 8.93 -0.99 -1.23
CA ASP A 106 9.41 -0.69 0.12
C ASP A 106 8.36 -1.18 1.11
N PHE A 107 8.60 -0.95 2.39
CA PHE A 107 7.62 -1.26 3.44
C PHE A 107 7.59 -0.16 4.50
N ILE A 108 6.45 -0.06 5.19
CA ILE A 108 6.23 0.89 6.29
C ILE A 108 5.72 0.09 7.48
N PRO A 109 6.37 0.17 8.64
CA PRO A 109 5.89 -0.52 9.84
C PRO A 109 4.72 0.22 10.49
N LYS A 110 3.85 -0.51 11.16
CA LYS A 110 2.78 0.04 11.99
C LYS A 110 3.14 -0.09 13.46
N PRO A 111 3.00 0.93 14.27
CA PRO A 111 2.57 2.30 13.92
C PRO A 111 3.63 3.00 13.07
N TRP A 112 3.15 3.85 12.19
CA TRP A 112 4.03 4.50 11.21
C TRP A 112 4.47 5.88 11.68
N ASP A 113 5.59 6.33 11.09
CA ASP A 113 6.05 7.71 11.17
C ASP A 113 5.51 8.44 9.93
N ASN A 114 4.81 9.56 10.14
CA ASN A 114 4.18 10.29 9.05
C ASN A 114 5.18 10.73 7.99
N ASP A 115 6.33 11.26 8.40
CA ASP A 115 7.33 11.74 7.45
C ASP A 115 7.87 10.61 6.60
N ARG A 116 8.12 9.46 7.21
CA ARG A 116 8.60 8.28 6.48
C ARG A 116 7.54 7.76 5.52
N LEU A 117 6.28 7.72 5.94
CA LEU A 117 5.19 7.26 5.09
C LEU A 117 5.08 8.15 3.86
N ILE A 118 5.05 9.46 4.06
CA ILE A 118 4.90 10.41 2.96
C ILE A 118 6.10 10.35 2.02
N SER A 119 7.32 10.33 2.55
CA SER A 119 8.52 10.32 1.71
C SER A 119 8.62 9.01 0.92
N THR A 120 8.25 7.88 1.52
CA THR A 120 8.28 6.58 0.84
C THR A 120 7.26 6.54 -0.29
N LEU A 121 6.03 7.00 -0.04
CA LEU A 121 4.99 7.01 -1.07
C LEU A 121 5.34 8.00 -2.18
N ARG A 122 5.90 9.16 -1.83
CA ARG A 122 6.34 10.14 -2.83
C ARG A 122 7.44 9.55 -3.72
N SER A 123 8.40 8.86 -3.11
CA SER A 123 9.48 8.20 -3.86
C SER A 123 8.91 7.13 -4.81
N ALA A 124 7.94 6.35 -4.34
CA ALA A 124 7.29 5.32 -5.18
C ALA A 124 6.57 5.96 -6.36
N CYS A 125 5.86 7.06 -6.14
CA CYS A 125 5.18 7.78 -7.22
C CYS A 125 6.18 8.30 -8.27
N GLN A 126 7.30 8.85 -7.82
CA GLN A 126 8.34 9.34 -8.73
C GLN A 126 8.96 8.21 -9.52
N ALA A 127 9.16 7.06 -8.90
CA ALA A 127 9.74 5.89 -9.56
C ALA A 127 8.81 5.29 -10.63
N SER A 128 7.49 5.52 -10.50
CA SER A 128 6.53 4.97 -11.45
C SER A 128 6.38 5.81 -12.71
N ARG A 129 7.02 6.95 -12.78
CA ARG A 129 6.91 7.89 -13.91
C ARG A 129 8.06 7.82 -14.87
#